data_8702f5d3910bf88d8d998ef9af663e93
#
_entry.id   8702f5d3910bf88d8d998ef9af663e93
#
_cell.length_a   1.000
_cell.length_b   1.000
_cell.length_c   1.000
_cell.angle_alpha   90.00
_cell.angle_beta   90.00
_cell.angle_gamma   90.00
#
_symmetry.space_group_name_H-M   'P 1'
#
loop_
_entity.id
_entity.type
_entity.pdbx_description
1 polymer ?
#
loop_
_entity_poly.entity_id
_entity_poly.type
_entity_poly.pdbx_seq_one_letter_code
_entity_poly.pdbx_strand_id
1 'polypeptide(L)'
;KPVVIDKNRAWCARVPFIEGYIKQEAKIIVPVRRIDEILASILTMIKRNPFQEGQPRINFVDEYLVKHNIPINDENRCQHLLNPDGILWESLNATKLGVDEGHSDKFHYVDYNDLVNDPQGELNKIYTFLGEESFPHSFDNLSNQHREDDITTYGLGDMHEVHSKLEKTSS
;
A
#
# COMPACT_ATOMS: atom_id res chain seq x y z
N LYS A 1 -2.52 -14.62 23.37
CA LYS A 1 -1.78 -13.35 23.43
C LYS A 1 -2.44 -12.41 22.40
N PRO A 2 -2.83 -11.19 22.74
CA PRO A 2 -3.46 -10.31 21.75
C PRO A 2 -2.42 -9.94 20.68
N VAL A 3 -2.80 -10.08 19.41
CA VAL A 3 -2.02 -9.59 18.26
C VAL A 3 -2.52 -8.20 17.93
N VAL A 4 -1.61 -7.25 17.77
CA VAL A 4 -1.91 -5.88 17.31
C VAL A 4 -1.30 -5.72 15.93
N ILE A 5 -2.13 -5.30 14.97
CA ILE A 5 -1.70 -5.01 13.61
C ILE A 5 -1.85 -3.51 13.38
N ASP A 6 -0.79 -2.89 12.87
CA ASP A 6 -0.79 -1.51 12.44
C ASP A 6 -0.32 -1.39 11.00
N LYS A 7 -0.85 -0.41 10.26
CA LYS A 7 -0.50 -0.17 8.86
C LYS A 7 0.14 1.21 8.68
N ASN A 8 1.41 1.22 8.30
CA ASN A 8 2.12 2.46 7.95
C ASN A 8 3.21 2.19 6.91
N ARG A 9 3.35 3.07 5.92
CA ARG A 9 4.36 2.94 4.85
C ARG A 9 5.79 3.12 5.32
N ALA A 10 6.00 3.79 6.44
CA ALA A 10 7.32 4.11 6.96
C ALA A 10 7.88 3.08 7.95
N TRP A 11 7.15 2.04 8.31
CA TRP A 11 7.57 1.10 9.35
C TRP A 11 8.91 0.40 9.04
N CYS A 12 9.18 0.08 7.77
CA CYS A 12 10.45 -0.53 7.39
C CYS A 12 11.67 0.33 7.76
N ALA A 13 11.55 1.66 7.72
CA ALA A 13 12.60 2.60 8.12
C ALA A 13 12.57 2.95 9.62
N ARG A 14 11.70 2.33 10.41
CA ARG A 14 11.47 2.69 11.81
C ARG A 14 11.56 1.51 12.77
N VAL A 15 12.24 0.44 12.39
CA VAL A 15 12.36 -0.79 13.19
C VAL A 15 12.84 -0.51 14.62
N PRO A 16 13.96 0.22 14.86
CA PRO A 16 14.42 0.48 16.22
C PRO A 16 13.40 1.28 17.06
N PHE A 17 12.67 2.20 16.42
CA PHE A 17 11.61 2.95 17.10
C PHE A 17 10.45 2.04 17.53
N ILE A 18 9.98 1.16 16.62
CA ILE A 18 8.89 0.20 16.91
C ILE A 18 9.31 -0.69 18.08
N GLU A 19 10.47 -1.34 17.98
CA GLU A 19 10.97 -2.25 19.02
C GLU A 19 11.18 -1.55 20.35
N GLY A 20 11.71 -0.33 20.31
CA GLY A 20 11.85 0.52 21.49
C GLY A 20 10.53 0.85 22.17
N TYR A 21 9.45 1.06 21.38
CA TYR A 21 8.13 1.39 21.87
C TYR A 21 7.36 0.17 22.39
N ILE A 22 7.26 -0.89 21.58
CA ILE A 22 6.49 -2.10 21.92
C ILE A 22 7.24 -3.06 22.86
N LYS A 23 8.57 -2.86 23.06
CA LYS A 23 9.46 -3.73 23.86
C LYS A 23 9.46 -5.20 23.41
N GLN A 24 9.28 -5.42 22.12
CA GLN A 24 9.27 -6.73 21.47
C GLN A 24 9.93 -6.59 20.09
N GLU A 25 10.34 -7.72 19.54
CA GLU A 25 10.86 -7.79 18.18
C GLU A 25 9.77 -7.43 17.17
N ALA A 26 10.10 -6.53 16.23
CA ALA A 26 9.19 -6.14 15.16
C ALA A 26 9.08 -7.25 14.12
N LYS A 27 7.88 -7.47 13.61
CA LYS A 27 7.60 -8.32 12.46
C LYS A 27 6.81 -7.52 11.44
N ILE A 28 7.39 -7.26 10.29
CA ILE A 28 6.84 -6.37 9.28
C ILE A 28 6.51 -7.16 8.03
N ILE A 29 5.23 -7.18 7.65
CA ILE A 29 4.76 -7.75 6.39
C ILE A 29 4.86 -6.66 5.34
N VAL A 30 5.60 -6.93 4.26
CA VAL A 30 5.89 -5.98 3.18
C VAL A 30 5.24 -6.47 1.89
N PRO A 31 4.04 -5.98 1.53
CA PRO A 31 3.45 -6.29 0.24
C PRO A 31 4.32 -5.69 -0.88
N VAL A 32 4.63 -6.49 -1.88
CA VAL A 32 5.41 -6.07 -3.05
C VAL A 32 4.65 -6.36 -4.34
N ARG A 33 4.83 -5.49 -5.32
CA ARG A 33 4.25 -5.62 -6.65
C ARG A 33 5.17 -4.93 -7.66
N ARG A 34 5.10 -5.31 -8.93
CA ARG A 34 5.82 -4.62 -10.00
C ARG A 34 5.42 -3.15 -10.04
N ILE A 35 6.40 -2.27 -10.22
CA ILE A 35 6.17 -0.81 -10.15
C ILE A 35 5.29 -0.31 -11.28
N ASP A 36 5.42 -0.88 -12.48
CA ASP A 36 4.58 -0.57 -13.63
C ASP A 36 3.10 -0.93 -13.39
N GLU A 37 2.82 -2.05 -12.73
CA GLU A 37 1.46 -2.44 -12.35
C GLU A 37 0.88 -1.51 -11.25
N ILE A 38 1.71 -1.07 -10.31
CA ILE A 38 1.28 -0.09 -9.29
C ILE A 38 0.95 1.24 -9.96
N LEU A 39 1.82 1.73 -10.84
CA LEU A 39 1.59 2.97 -11.59
C LEU A 39 0.32 2.89 -12.43
N ALA A 40 0.11 1.81 -13.18
CA ALA A 40 -1.09 1.61 -13.99
C ALA A 40 -2.38 1.63 -13.13
N SER A 41 -2.34 0.99 -11.96
CA SER A 41 -3.46 0.99 -11.02
C SER A 41 -3.77 2.40 -10.50
N ILE A 42 -2.73 3.15 -10.07
CA ILE A 42 -2.90 4.52 -9.58
C ILE A 42 -3.38 5.45 -10.70
N LEU A 43 -2.82 5.34 -11.90
CA LEU A 43 -3.29 6.14 -13.04
C LEU A 43 -4.75 5.87 -13.38
N THR A 44 -5.18 4.62 -13.30
CA THR A 44 -6.59 4.26 -13.50
C THR A 44 -7.50 4.91 -12.46
N MET A 45 -7.11 4.89 -11.20
CA MET A 45 -7.82 5.55 -10.10
C MET A 45 -7.87 7.07 -10.31
N ILE A 46 -6.75 7.70 -10.66
CA ILE A 46 -6.65 9.13 -10.93
C ILE A 46 -7.58 9.54 -12.08
N LYS A 47 -7.63 8.77 -13.17
CA LYS A 47 -8.48 9.04 -14.33
C LYS A 47 -9.98 8.92 -14.03
N ARG A 48 -10.35 8.09 -13.07
CA ARG A 48 -11.74 8.01 -12.57
C ARG A 48 -12.11 9.21 -11.70
N ASN A 49 -11.13 9.89 -11.11
CA ASN A 49 -11.29 11.02 -10.21
C ASN A 49 -10.52 12.25 -10.76
N PRO A 50 -10.98 12.87 -11.88
CA PRO A 50 -10.26 13.98 -12.49
C PRO A 50 -10.24 15.19 -11.56
N PHE A 51 -9.10 15.90 -11.52
CA PHE A 51 -8.97 17.14 -10.78
C PHE A 51 -9.98 18.18 -11.27
N GLN A 52 -10.68 18.83 -10.33
CA GLN A 52 -11.59 19.94 -10.59
C GLN A 52 -11.18 21.13 -9.72
N GLU A 53 -10.90 22.27 -10.37
CA GLU A 53 -10.54 23.50 -9.66
C GLU A 53 -11.68 23.95 -8.73
N GLY A 54 -11.32 24.30 -7.50
CA GLY A 54 -12.29 24.72 -6.47
C GLY A 54 -12.95 23.59 -5.69
N GLN A 55 -12.70 22.34 -6.03
CA GLN A 55 -13.11 21.20 -5.22
C GLN A 55 -11.98 20.72 -4.30
N PRO A 56 -12.19 20.56 -3.00
CA PRO A 56 -11.14 20.14 -2.10
C PRO A 56 -10.74 18.67 -2.37
N ARG A 57 -9.46 18.45 -2.64
CA ARG A 57 -8.75 17.15 -2.53
C ARG A 57 -9.18 15.99 -3.43
N ILE A 58 -9.69 16.24 -4.64
CA ILE A 58 -10.17 15.13 -5.48
C ILE A 58 -9.05 14.36 -6.17
N ASN A 59 -7.86 14.93 -6.31
CA ASN A 59 -6.74 14.26 -6.96
C ASN A 59 -5.44 14.98 -6.58
N PHE A 60 -4.79 14.52 -5.52
CA PHE A 60 -3.57 15.14 -4.99
C PHE A 60 -2.40 15.16 -5.99
N VAL A 61 -2.36 14.21 -6.94
CA VAL A 61 -1.32 14.17 -7.98
C VAL A 61 -1.54 15.31 -8.98
N ASP A 62 -2.74 15.41 -9.54
CA ASP A 62 -3.06 16.47 -10.50
C ASP A 62 -3.08 17.85 -9.82
N GLU A 63 -3.52 17.95 -8.57
CA GLU A 63 -3.42 19.18 -7.77
C GLU A 63 -1.97 19.66 -7.66
N TYR A 64 -1.04 18.74 -7.37
CA TYR A 64 0.39 19.06 -7.34
C TYR A 64 0.88 19.58 -8.71
N LEU A 65 0.53 18.89 -9.80
CA LEU A 65 0.93 19.29 -11.13
C LEU A 65 0.41 20.70 -11.49
N VAL A 66 -0.88 20.97 -11.22
CA VAL A 66 -1.48 22.30 -11.46
C VAL A 66 -0.78 23.37 -10.63
N LYS A 67 -0.58 23.13 -9.33
CA LYS A 67 0.08 24.09 -8.43
C LYS A 67 1.49 24.45 -8.87
N HIS A 68 2.19 23.53 -9.53
CA HIS A 68 3.56 23.74 -10.01
C HIS A 68 3.63 24.11 -11.50
N ASN A 69 2.50 24.39 -12.16
CA ASN A 69 2.41 24.69 -13.59
C ASN A 69 3.01 23.58 -14.48
N ILE A 70 2.85 22.32 -14.08
CA ILE A 70 3.29 21.14 -14.83
C ILE A 70 2.09 20.61 -15.63
N PRO A 71 2.24 20.30 -16.93
CA PRO A 71 1.15 19.74 -17.73
C PRO A 71 0.60 18.43 -17.16
N ILE A 72 -0.73 18.30 -17.13
CA ILE A 72 -1.39 17.08 -16.71
C ILE A 72 -1.32 16.05 -17.83
N ASN A 73 -0.49 15.03 -17.65
CA ASN A 73 -0.38 13.84 -18.49
C ASN A 73 0.17 12.67 -17.68
N ASP A 74 0.09 11.46 -18.22
CA ASP A 74 0.49 10.25 -17.50
C ASP A 74 1.98 10.21 -17.17
N GLU A 75 2.83 10.78 -18.03
CA GLU A 75 4.27 10.87 -17.81
C GLU A 75 4.57 11.70 -16.55
N ASN A 76 4.03 12.90 -16.47
CA ASN A 76 4.23 13.81 -15.34
C ASN A 76 3.61 13.26 -14.04
N ARG A 77 2.47 12.58 -14.14
CA ARG A 77 1.87 11.84 -13.01
C ARG A 77 2.82 10.75 -12.48
N CYS A 78 3.36 9.92 -13.37
CA CYS A 78 4.32 8.88 -13.01
C CYS A 78 5.60 9.47 -12.41
N GLN A 79 6.13 10.53 -13.00
CA GLN A 79 7.31 11.22 -12.48
C GLN A 79 7.07 11.77 -11.07
N HIS A 80 5.91 12.41 -10.82
CA HIS A 80 5.58 12.90 -9.49
C HIS A 80 5.44 11.75 -8.49
N LEU A 81 4.76 10.67 -8.84
CA LEU A 81 4.57 9.51 -7.94
C LEU A 81 5.91 8.86 -7.52
N LEU A 82 6.92 8.91 -8.39
CA LEU A 82 8.24 8.32 -8.18
C LEU A 82 9.28 9.30 -7.65
N ASN A 83 8.97 10.60 -7.59
CA ASN A 83 9.88 11.60 -7.02
C ASN A 83 9.97 11.50 -5.49
N PRO A 84 11.01 12.07 -4.85
CA PRO A 84 11.17 12.07 -3.40
C PRO A 84 9.95 12.59 -2.61
N ASP A 85 9.16 13.48 -3.18
CA ASP A 85 7.91 13.98 -2.60
C ASP A 85 6.70 13.12 -2.96
N GLY A 86 6.89 12.05 -3.72
CA GLY A 86 5.84 11.17 -4.20
C GLY A 86 5.57 10.00 -3.28
N ILE A 87 4.31 9.61 -3.22
CA ILE A 87 3.81 8.56 -2.33
C ILE A 87 4.49 7.19 -2.54
N LEU A 88 4.92 6.86 -3.77
CA LEU A 88 5.61 5.60 -4.05
C LEU A 88 7.06 5.63 -3.59
N TRP A 89 7.73 6.77 -3.77
CA TRP A 89 9.09 6.92 -3.29
C TRP A 89 9.23 6.72 -1.78
N GLU A 90 8.31 7.29 -1.00
CA GLU A 90 8.31 7.13 0.45
C GLU A 90 8.34 5.65 0.87
N SER A 91 7.47 4.83 0.27
CA SER A 91 7.37 3.39 0.57
C SER A 91 8.63 2.62 0.14
N LEU A 92 9.12 2.89 -1.08
CA LEU A 92 10.32 2.25 -1.62
C LEU A 92 11.56 2.62 -0.81
N ASN A 93 11.71 3.91 -0.50
CA ASN A 93 12.84 4.41 0.28
C ASN A 93 12.82 3.90 1.72
N ALA A 94 11.65 3.83 2.36
CA ALA A 94 11.52 3.27 3.70
C ALA A 94 11.96 1.79 3.74
N THR A 95 11.54 0.99 2.76
CA THR A 95 11.94 -0.41 2.65
C THR A 95 13.45 -0.53 2.40
N LYS A 96 13.98 0.28 1.46
CA LYS A 96 15.42 0.32 1.19
C LYS A 96 16.23 0.67 2.43
N LEU A 97 15.85 1.71 3.17
CA LEU A 97 16.55 2.13 4.39
C LEU A 97 16.56 1.01 5.43
N GLY A 98 15.44 0.33 5.66
CA GLY A 98 15.39 -0.78 6.60
C GLY A 98 16.30 -1.96 6.19
N VAL A 99 16.43 -2.22 4.89
CA VAL A 99 17.38 -3.22 4.37
C VAL A 99 18.81 -2.77 4.57
N ASP A 100 19.15 -1.53 4.22
CA ASP A 100 20.49 -0.95 4.35
C ASP A 100 20.94 -0.90 5.82
N GLU A 101 20.01 -0.71 6.75
CA GLU A 101 20.26 -0.73 8.20
C GLU A 101 20.34 -2.16 8.78
N GLY A 102 20.19 -3.19 7.96
CA GLY A 102 20.35 -4.59 8.37
C GLY A 102 19.14 -5.23 9.01
N HIS A 103 17.93 -4.69 8.81
CA HIS A 103 16.67 -5.18 9.39
C HIS A 103 15.91 -6.16 8.49
N SER A 104 16.54 -6.74 7.47
CA SER A 104 15.89 -7.63 6.51
C SER A 104 15.26 -8.88 7.14
N ASP A 105 15.80 -9.35 8.25
CA ASP A 105 15.29 -10.48 9.04
C ASP A 105 13.94 -10.20 9.71
N LYS A 106 13.58 -8.92 9.85
CA LYS A 106 12.27 -8.46 10.37
C LYS A 106 11.19 -8.37 9.30
N PHE A 107 11.55 -8.57 8.02
CA PHE A 107 10.65 -8.35 6.89
C PHE A 107 10.21 -9.67 6.28
N HIS A 108 8.92 -9.81 6.05
CA HIS A 108 8.33 -10.86 5.23
C HIS A 108 7.69 -10.24 4.00
N TYR A 109 8.28 -10.53 2.84
CA TYR A 109 7.78 -10.00 1.56
C TYR A 109 6.65 -10.88 1.04
N VAL A 110 5.55 -10.23 0.64
CA VAL A 110 4.39 -10.89 0.04
C VAL A 110 4.19 -10.35 -1.38
N ASP A 111 4.50 -11.17 -2.37
CA ASP A 111 4.25 -10.80 -3.76
C ASP A 111 2.75 -10.80 -4.06
N TYR A 112 2.27 -9.73 -4.70
CA TYR A 112 0.86 -9.56 -5.04
C TYR A 112 0.35 -10.69 -5.95
N ASN A 113 1.14 -11.12 -6.94
CA ASN A 113 0.70 -12.16 -7.84
C ASN A 113 0.64 -13.53 -7.15
N ASP A 114 1.59 -13.83 -6.26
CA ASP A 114 1.57 -15.05 -5.47
C ASP A 114 0.37 -15.07 -4.53
N LEU A 115 0.10 -13.95 -3.84
CA LEU A 115 -1.07 -13.80 -2.97
C LEU A 115 -2.39 -14.01 -3.72
N VAL A 116 -2.51 -13.51 -4.94
CA VAL A 116 -3.73 -13.69 -5.75
C VAL A 116 -3.86 -15.11 -6.29
N ASN A 117 -2.74 -15.76 -6.64
CA ASN A 117 -2.76 -17.10 -7.20
C ASN A 117 -2.95 -18.20 -6.14
N ASP A 118 -2.35 -18.03 -4.97
CA ASP A 118 -2.45 -18.97 -3.84
C ASP A 118 -2.61 -18.21 -2.51
N PRO A 119 -3.78 -17.59 -2.27
CA PRO A 119 -3.97 -16.74 -1.12
C PRO A 119 -3.83 -17.49 0.22
N GLN A 120 -4.30 -18.72 0.31
CA GLN A 120 -4.16 -19.50 1.56
C GLN A 120 -2.71 -19.91 1.81
N GLY A 121 -1.96 -20.29 0.76
CA GLY A 121 -0.54 -20.61 0.86
C GLY A 121 0.29 -19.40 1.32
N GLU A 122 0.03 -18.22 0.75
CA GLU A 122 0.72 -16.99 1.17
C GLU A 122 0.36 -16.58 2.61
N LEU A 123 -0.91 -16.68 3.01
CA LEU A 123 -1.28 -16.43 4.40
C LEU A 123 -0.65 -17.43 5.38
N ASN A 124 -0.50 -18.69 5.00
CA ASN A 124 0.20 -19.68 5.83
C ASN A 124 1.67 -19.31 6.05
N LYS A 125 2.35 -18.77 5.03
CA LYS A 125 3.74 -18.24 5.17
C LYS A 125 3.77 -17.05 6.13
N ILE A 126 2.80 -16.15 6.05
CA ILE A 126 2.65 -15.01 6.98
C ILE A 126 2.45 -15.52 8.41
N TYR A 127 1.54 -16.46 8.65
CA TYR A 127 1.33 -17.05 9.97
C TYR A 127 2.60 -17.69 10.53
N THR A 128 3.33 -18.43 9.68
CA THR A 128 4.63 -19.03 10.06
C THR A 128 5.64 -17.95 10.48
N PHE A 129 5.75 -16.88 9.68
CA PHE A 129 6.63 -15.75 9.99
C PHE A 129 6.22 -15.06 11.30
N LEU A 130 4.94 -14.88 11.56
CA LEU A 130 4.44 -14.29 12.79
C LEU A 130 4.63 -15.22 14.00
N GLY A 131 4.77 -16.53 13.80
CA GLY A 131 4.81 -17.54 14.86
C GLY A 131 3.43 -17.85 15.41
N GLU A 132 2.39 -17.69 14.59
CA GLU A 132 0.99 -17.92 14.91
C GLU A 132 0.47 -19.18 14.21
N GLU A 133 -0.58 -19.79 14.76
CA GLU A 133 -1.25 -20.92 14.13
C GLU A 133 -1.98 -20.48 12.86
N SER A 134 -1.86 -21.30 11.80
CA SER A 134 -2.55 -21.04 10.55
C SER A 134 -4.06 -21.10 10.72
N PHE A 135 -4.77 -20.16 10.09
CA PHE A 135 -6.22 -20.10 10.07
C PHE A 135 -6.75 -20.25 8.65
N PRO A 136 -7.75 -21.10 8.40
CA PRO A 136 -8.37 -21.22 7.09
C PRO A 136 -9.24 -19.99 6.81
N HIS A 137 -8.95 -19.29 5.71
CA HIS A 137 -9.69 -18.11 5.26
C HIS A 137 -10.65 -18.45 4.14
N SER A 138 -11.75 -17.71 4.04
CA SER A 138 -12.60 -17.70 2.86
C SER A 138 -12.24 -16.47 2.01
N PHE A 139 -12.01 -16.69 0.73
CA PHE A 139 -11.67 -15.64 -0.24
C PHE A 139 -12.85 -15.27 -1.15
N ASP A 140 -14.00 -15.91 -0.91
CA ASP A 140 -15.28 -15.55 -1.50
C ASP A 140 -16.06 -14.65 -0.54
N ASN A 141 -16.76 -13.66 -1.07
CA ASN A 141 -17.56 -12.70 -0.30
C ASN A 141 -16.73 -11.83 0.67
N LEU A 142 -15.57 -11.38 0.24
CA LEU A 142 -14.80 -10.41 0.97
C LEU A 142 -15.61 -9.12 1.16
N SER A 143 -15.57 -8.58 2.37
CA SER A 143 -16.27 -7.33 2.69
C SER A 143 -15.42 -6.44 3.56
N ASN A 144 -15.50 -5.13 3.31
CA ASN A 144 -14.90 -4.15 4.19
C ASN A 144 -15.82 -3.90 5.38
N GLN A 145 -15.36 -4.26 6.56
CA GLN A 145 -16.12 -4.08 7.81
C GLN A 145 -16.01 -2.66 8.37
N HIS A 146 -14.98 -1.92 7.97
CA HIS A 146 -14.74 -0.54 8.38
C HIS A 146 -14.69 0.33 7.12
N ARG A 147 -15.85 0.80 6.66
CA ARG A 147 -15.91 1.76 5.55
C ARG A 147 -15.29 3.08 5.99
N GLU A 148 -14.12 3.39 5.47
CA GLU A 148 -13.68 4.77 5.41
C GLU A 148 -14.47 5.48 4.29
N ASP A 149 -14.88 6.71 4.55
CA ASP A 149 -15.41 7.57 3.49
C ASP A 149 -14.21 8.15 2.73
N ASP A 150 -13.84 7.47 1.64
CA ASP A 150 -12.68 7.82 0.83
C ASP A 150 -12.80 9.24 0.26
N ILE A 151 -14.00 9.66 -0.12
CA ILE A 151 -14.24 11.00 -0.65
C ILE A 151 -13.97 12.06 0.41
N THR A 152 -14.50 11.87 1.61
CA THR A 152 -14.30 12.83 2.71
C THR A 152 -12.86 12.83 3.23
N THR A 153 -12.23 11.65 3.28
CA THR A 153 -10.89 11.50 3.88
C THR A 153 -9.78 11.83 2.89
N TYR A 154 -9.88 11.35 1.66
CA TYR A 154 -8.79 11.42 0.66
C TYR A 154 -9.16 12.24 -0.58
N GLY A 155 -10.43 12.58 -0.75
CA GLY A 155 -10.95 13.25 -1.93
C GLY A 155 -10.97 12.37 -3.19
N LEU A 156 -10.82 11.06 -3.05
CA LEU A 156 -10.82 10.08 -4.13
C LEU A 156 -11.87 9.03 -3.84
N GLY A 157 -12.81 8.82 -4.75
CA GLY A 157 -13.76 7.71 -4.65
C GLY A 157 -13.09 6.36 -4.92
N ASP A 158 -13.63 5.32 -4.32
CA ASP A 158 -13.25 3.92 -4.56
C ASP A 158 -11.78 3.57 -4.28
N MET A 159 -11.09 4.36 -3.45
CA MET A 159 -9.67 4.15 -3.13
C MET A 159 -9.45 2.89 -2.28
N HIS A 160 -10.39 2.61 -1.37
CA HIS A 160 -10.38 1.44 -0.49
C HIS A 160 -11.56 0.48 -0.78
N GLU A 161 -12.05 0.46 -2.02
CA GLU A 161 -13.07 -0.50 -2.40
C GLU A 161 -12.54 -1.92 -2.30
N VAL A 162 -13.23 -2.74 -1.51
CA VAL A 162 -12.91 -4.17 -1.38
C VAL A 162 -13.77 -4.94 -2.38
N HIS A 163 -13.13 -5.57 -3.35
CA HIS A 163 -13.80 -6.49 -4.26
C HIS A 163 -14.27 -7.74 -3.51
N SER A 164 -15.47 -8.23 -3.82
CA SER A 164 -16.05 -9.39 -3.15
C SER A 164 -15.28 -10.69 -3.36
N LYS A 165 -14.38 -10.72 -4.35
CA LYS A 165 -13.47 -11.82 -4.65
C LYS A 165 -12.06 -11.33 -4.83
N LEU A 166 -11.11 -12.17 -4.47
CA LEU A 166 -9.70 -11.94 -4.76
C LEU A 166 -9.44 -12.30 -6.23
N GLU A 167 -9.34 -11.29 -7.07
CA GLU A 167 -9.09 -11.44 -8.50
C GLU A 167 -7.90 -10.57 -8.94
N LYS A 168 -7.13 -11.06 -9.91
CA LYS A 168 -6.07 -10.26 -10.51
C LYS A 168 -6.71 -9.11 -11.28
N THR A 169 -6.52 -7.89 -10.79
CA THR A 169 -6.93 -6.71 -11.54
C THR A 169 -6.06 -6.60 -12.79
N SER A 170 -6.69 -6.80 -13.97
CA SER A 170 -6.04 -6.53 -15.24
C SER A 170 -5.74 -5.04 -15.34
N SER A 171 -4.48 -4.70 -15.34
CA SER A 171 -3.97 -3.39 -15.76
C SER A 171 -3.82 -3.34 -17.26
#